data_0e0c023537745b426882d3bf007ea9d7
#
_entry.id   0e0c023537745b426882d3bf007ea9d7
#
_cell.length_a   1.000
_cell.length_b   1.000
_cell.length_c   1.000
_cell.angle_alpha   90.00
_cell.angle_beta   90.00
_cell.angle_gamma   90.00
#
_symmetry.space_group_name_H-M   'P 1'
#
loop_
_entity.id
_entity.type
_entity.pdbx_description
1 polymer ?
#
loop_
_entity_poly.entity_id
_entity_poly.type
_entity_poly.pdbx_seq_one_letter_code
_entity_poly.pdbx_strand_id
1 'polypeptide(L)'
;MIHGLERPANALVTGASSGIGLAVVAQLLDDPRVSTVVAVSRHAEEGDALNALGQSHGARLHRLSADLTDDADLASLPSRLEGVIDELHLVFNAAGMLHAPDVAPEKSLSSVRRATLESVFALNAFAPILLIKALTPLLARQRPLVFASLSARVGSIGDNVLGGWYAYRASKAAQNQLLRTLAVEWRRTHRLAACVLLHPGTVDTPLSQPFQARVPEGKLFTAEYSARKLLEIVATSTPADSGTFRAWDGSEIPW
;
A
#
# COMPACT_ATOMS: atom_id res chain seq x y z
N MET A 1 13.82 5.16 -10.74
CA MET A 1 12.56 4.82 -10.13
C MET A 1 12.45 3.30 -9.92
N ILE A 2 12.16 2.45 -10.87
CA ILE A 2 12.17 0.99 -10.69
C ILE A 2 13.45 0.42 -11.30
N HIS A 3 14.15 -0.46 -10.55
CA HIS A 3 15.39 -1.07 -11.01
C HIS A 3 15.21 -1.79 -12.36
N GLY A 4 16.07 -1.49 -13.32
CA GLY A 4 16.05 -2.11 -14.65
C GLY A 4 14.93 -1.66 -15.59
N LEU A 5 14.09 -0.69 -15.20
CA LEU A 5 13.08 -0.13 -16.09
C LEU A 5 13.69 1.00 -16.94
N GLU A 6 13.75 0.80 -18.26
CA GLU A 6 14.40 1.72 -19.22
C GLU A 6 13.44 2.79 -19.78
N ARG A 7 12.19 2.79 -19.40
CA ARG A 7 11.15 3.76 -19.80
C ARG A 7 10.48 4.38 -18.58
N PRO A 8 9.76 5.52 -18.74
CA PRO A 8 8.97 6.07 -17.64
C PRO A 8 7.94 5.09 -17.10
N ALA A 9 7.81 5.04 -15.78
CA ALA A 9 6.89 4.14 -15.10
C ALA A 9 5.47 4.68 -15.09
N ASN A 10 4.47 3.79 -15.17
CA ASN A 10 3.10 4.07 -14.75
C ASN A 10 2.90 3.45 -13.36
N ALA A 11 2.35 4.23 -12.45
CA ALA A 11 2.15 3.86 -11.06
C ALA A 11 0.68 3.97 -10.65
N LEU A 12 0.22 3.03 -9.83
CA LEU A 12 -1.08 3.11 -9.15
C LEU A 12 -0.83 3.11 -7.64
N VAL A 13 -1.42 4.07 -6.94
CA VAL A 13 -1.32 4.22 -5.48
C VAL A 13 -2.71 4.15 -4.87
N THR A 14 -2.93 3.23 -3.93
CA THR A 14 -4.19 3.17 -3.15
C THR A 14 -4.03 3.82 -1.80
N GLY A 15 -5.14 4.23 -1.16
CA GLY A 15 -5.09 5.05 0.05
C GLY A 15 -4.48 6.43 -0.21
N ALA A 16 -4.66 6.95 -1.43
CA ALA A 16 -3.94 8.10 -1.97
C ALA A 16 -4.41 9.45 -1.41
N SER A 17 -5.55 9.53 -0.71
CA SER A 17 -6.15 10.81 -0.29
C SER A 17 -5.49 11.45 0.93
N SER A 18 -4.64 10.75 1.67
CA SER A 18 -4.01 11.27 2.90
C SER A 18 -2.73 10.50 3.27
N GLY A 19 -2.02 11.04 4.26
CA GLY A 19 -0.88 10.38 4.91
C GLY A 19 0.16 9.86 3.92
N ILE A 20 0.64 8.64 4.13
CA ILE A 20 1.72 8.04 3.34
C ILE A 20 1.34 7.91 1.87
N GLY A 21 0.09 7.48 1.57
CA GLY A 21 -0.35 7.32 0.17
C GLY A 21 -0.31 8.63 -0.60
N LEU A 22 -0.79 9.74 -0.02
CA LEU A 22 -0.72 11.07 -0.63
C LEU A 22 0.73 11.53 -0.83
N ALA A 23 1.59 11.33 0.17
CA ALA A 23 3.00 11.68 0.08
C ALA A 23 3.73 10.84 -1.01
N VAL A 24 3.37 9.57 -1.19
CA VAL A 24 3.87 8.73 -2.28
C VAL A 24 3.42 9.27 -3.63
N VAL A 25 2.14 9.64 -3.79
CA VAL A 25 1.63 10.26 -5.02
C VAL A 25 2.42 11.51 -5.38
N ALA A 26 2.62 12.42 -4.42
CA ALA A 26 3.36 13.66 -4.65
C ALA A 26 4.80 13.39 -5.11
N GLN A 27 5.54 12.51 -4.41
CA GLN A 27 6.92 12.18 -4.77
C GLN A 27 7.05 11.44 -6.10
N LEU A 28 6.07 10.62 -6.47
CA LEU A 28 6.03 9.98 -7.78
C LEU A 28 5.79 11.00 -8.91
N LEU A 29 4.95 12.00 -8.67
CA LEU A 29 4.70 13.09 -9.64
C LEU A 29 5.92 13.99 -9.80
N ASP A 30 6.73 14.19 -8.77
CA ASP A 30 7.98 14.94 -8.85
C ASP A 30 9.13 14.18 -9.56
N ASP A 31 9.01 12.85 -9.71
CA ASP A 31 10.02 12.04 -10.42
C ASP A 31 9.76 12.07 -11.94
N PRO A 32 10.70 12.62 -12.74
CA PRO A 32 10.55 12.66 -14.20
C PRO A 32 10.57 11.27 -14.86
N ARG A 33 10.98 10.23 -14.13
CA ARG A 33 10.95 8.83 -14.58
C ARG A 33 9.57 8.17 -14.39
N VAL A 34 8.57 8.92 -13.90
CA VAL A 34 7.19 8.48 -13.79
C VAL A 34 6.34 9.23 -14.82
N SER A 35 5.70 8.49 -15.71
CA SER A 35 4.83 9.06 -16.73
C SER A 35 3.46 9.41 -16.16
N THR A 36 2.84 8.44 -15.50
CA THR A 36 1.46 8.54 -15.04
C THR A 36 1.33 8.00 -13.63
N VAL A 37 0.60 8.71 -12.79
CA VAL A 37 0.21 8.27 -11.44
C VAL A 37 -1.31 8.18 -11.38
N VAL A 38 -1.82 7.00 -11.06
CA VAL A 38 -3.24 6.77 -10.74
C VAL A 38 -3.39 6.77 -9.22
N ALA A 39 -4.09 7.76 -8.69
CA ALA A 39 -4.39 7.89 -7.27
C ALA A 39 -5.78 7.33 -6.97
N VAL A 40 -5.84 6.23 -6.21
CA VAL A 40 -7.09 5.53 -5.89
C VAL A 40 -7.44 5.72 -4.40
N SER A 41 -8.63 6.20 -4.13
CA SER A 41 -9.23 6.22 -2.79
C SER A 41 -10.74 6.37 -2.92
N ARG A 42 -11.48 6.20 -1.82
CA ARG A 42 -12.96 6.34 -1.85
C ARG A 42 -13.46 7.69 -2.34
N HIS A 43 -12.68 8.76 -2.11
CA HIS A 43 -13.00 10.16 -2.47
C HIS A 43 -11.83 10.82 -3.21
N ALA A 44 -11.17 10.10 -4.13
CA ALA A 44 -10.00 10.62 -4.84
C ALA A 44 -10.31 11.84 -5.71
N GLU A 45 -11.49 11.89 -6.28
CA GLU A 45 -11.93 12.96 -7.20
C GLU A 45 -12.39 14.21 -6.47
N GLU A 46 -12.75 14.11 -5.19
CA GLU A 46 -13.32 15.20 -4.36
C GLU A 46 -12.28 15.80 -3.40
N GLY A 47 -11.14 15.12 -3.16
CA GLY A 47 -10.17 15.49 -2.13
C GLY A 47 -9.32 16.71 -2.50
N ASP A 48 -9.31 17.75 -1.68
CA ASP A 48 -8.58 19.02 -1.91
C ASP A 48 -7.08 18.80 -2.18
N ALA A 49 -6.44 17.92 -1.43
CA ALA A 49 -5.00 17.65 -1.59
C ALA A 49 -4.67 17.01 -2.96
N LEU A 50 -5.46 16.04 -3.41
CA LEU A 50 -5.30 15.46 -4.75
C LEU A 50 -5.71 16.43 -5.86
N ASN A 51 -6.67 17.33 -5.60
CA ASN A 51 -7.03 18.39 -6.50
C ASN A 51 -5.86 19.37 -6.72
N ALA A 52 -5.20 19.80 -5.64
CA ALA A 52 -4.04 20.68 -5.71
C ALA A 52 -2.88 20.03 -6.50
N LEU A 53 -2.60 18.74 -6.27
CA LEU A 53 -1.61 17.99 -7.06
C LEU A 53 -2.01 17.91 -8.54
N GLY A 54 -3.29 17.68 -8.83
CA GLY A 54 -3.81 17.66 -10.20
C GLY A 54 -3.64 19.00 -10.93
N GLN A 55 -3.83 20.12 -10.23
CA GLN A 55 -3.58 21.46 -10.79
C GLN A 55 -2.09 21.66 -11.14
N SER A 56 -1.18 21.13 -10.32
CA SER A 56 0.27 21.30 -10.50
C SER A 56 0.86 20.37 -11.56
N HIS A 57 0.34 19.14 -11.69
CA HIS A 57 0.92 18.08 -12.52
C HIS A 57 0.08 17.69 -13.74
N GLY A 58 -1.12 18.26 -13.87
CA GLY A 58 -1.98 18.11 -15.05
C GLY A 58 -2.31 16.66 -15.39
N ALA A 59 -2.13 16.30 -16.66
CA ALA A 59 -2.47 14.98 -17.19
C ALA A 59 -1.63 13.81 -16.62
N ARG A 60 -0.59 14.09 -15.83
CA ARG A 60 0.20 13.02 -15.18
C ARG A 60 -0.50 12.40 -13.97
N LEU A 61 -1.48 13.08 -13.38
CA LEU A 61 -2.27 12.55 -12.27
C LEU A 61 -3.68 12.21 -12.71
N HIS A 62 -4.04 10.93 -12.60
CA HIS A 62 -5.40 10.44 -12.73
C HIS A 62 -5.95 10.08 -11.36
N ARG A 63 -7.10 10.63 -11.02
CA ARG A 63 -7.79 10.37 -9.74
C ARG A 63 -8.95 9.42 -10.00
N LEU A 64 -9.08 8.40 -9.16
CA LEU A 64 -10.06 7.35 -9.36
C LEU A 64 -10.73 7.02 -8.01
N SER A 65 -11.99 7.35 -7.87
CA SER A 65 -12.76 6.99 -6.67
C SER A 65 -13.18 5.53 -6.73
N ALA A 66 -12.75 4.74 -5.73
CA ALA A 66 -13.10 3.33 -5.58
C ALA A 66 -12.99 2.89 -4.11
N ASP A 67 -13.93 2.07 -3.66
CA ASP A 67 -13.86 1.34 -2.39
C ASP A 67 -13.22 -0.04 -2.64
N LEU A 68 -12.04 -0.26 -2.07
CA LEU A 68 -11.31 -1.53 -2.26
C LEU A 68 -11.95 -2.72 -1.53
N THR A 69 -12.99 -2.48 -0.75
CA THR A 69 -13.80 -3.54 -0.12
C THR A 69 -15.06 -3.90 -0.92
N ASP A 70 -15.31 -3.20 -2.02
CA ASP A 70 -16.41 -3.46 -2.95
C ASP A 70 -15.89 -4.21 -4.18
N ASP A 71 -16.46 -5.38 -4.45
CA ASP A 71 -16.04 -6.24 -5.58
C ASP A 71 -16.35 -5.62 -6.95
N ALA A 72 -17.43 -4.82 -7.07
CA ALA A 72 -17.80 -4.16 -8.32
C ALA A 72 -16.83 -3.01 -8.63
N ASP A 73 -16.44 -2.23 -7.63
CA ASP A 73 -15.41 -1.20 -7.75
C ASP A 73 -14.09 -1.80 -8.21
N LEU A 74 -13.63 -2.86 -7.55
CA LEU A 74 -12.39 -3.57 -7.92
C LEU A 74 -12.47 -4.10 -9.36
N ALA A 75 -13.57 -4.75 -9.74
CA ALA A 75 -13.73 -5.31 -11.08
C ALA A 75 -13.76 -4.24 -12.17
N SER A 76 -14.17 -3.01 -11.84
CA SER A 76 -14.25 -1.88 -12.76
C SER A 76 -12.89 -1.22 -13.04
N LEU A 77 -11.87 -1.41 -12.17
CA LEU A 77 -10.60 -0.70 -12.28
C LEU A 77 -9.91 -0.85 -13.65
N PRO A 78 -9.77 -2.05 -14.24
CA PRO A 78 -9.09 -2.17 -15.53
C PRO A 78 -9.76 -1.38 -16.64
N SER A 79 -11.10 -1.46 -16.76
CA SER A 79 -11.84 -0.73 -17.80
C SER A 79 -11.81 0.79 -17.61
N ARG A 80 -11.80 1.26 -16.36
CA ARG A 80 -11.68 2.69 -16.03
C ARG A 80 -10.28 3.25 -16.29
N LEU A 81 -9.27 2.39 -16.43
CA LEU A 81 -7.89 2.76 -16.76
C LEU A 81 -7.57 2.59 -18.24
N GLU A 82 -8.51 2.06 -19.02
CA GLU A 82 -8.37 1.92 -20.49
C GLU A 82 -8.18 3.30 -21.12
N GLY A 83 -7.18 3.43 -21.99
CA GLY A 83 -6.81 4.71 -22.60
C GLY A 83 -6.03 5.68 -21.69
N VAL A 84 -5.88 5.36 -20.39
CA VAL A 84 -5.05 6.12 -19.44
C VAL A 84 -3.65 5.54 -19.34
N ILE A 85 -3.57 4.23 -19.20
CA ILE A 85 -2.30 3.47 -19.13
C ILE A 85 -2.42 2.15 -19.88
N ASP A 86 -1.33 1.72 -20.51
CA ASP A 86 -1.26 0.42 -21.19
C ASP A 86 -0.81 -0.69 -20.23
N GLU A 87 0.10 -0.35 -19.31
CA GLU A 87 0.61 -1.28 -18.31
C GLU A 87 1.06 -0.56 -17.03
N LEU A 88 1.01 -1.28 -15.92
CA LEU A 88 1.48 -0.84 -14.59
C LEU A 88 2.87 -1.41 -14.30
N HIS A 89 3.77 -0.53 -13.82
CA HIS A 89 5.12 -0.88 -13.38
C HIS A 89 5.27 -0.78 -11.85
N LEU A 90 4.41 0.01 -11.21
CA LEU A 90 4.31 0.12 -9.75
C LEU A 90 2.84 0.04 -9.31
N VAL A 91 2.53 -0.85 -8.39
CA VAL A 91 1.32 -0.77 -7.58
C VAL A 91 1.75 -0.56 -6.14
N PHE A 92 1.38 0.58 -5.56
CA PHE A 92 1.70 0.91 -4.17
C PHE A 92 0.42 0.93 -3.34
N ASN A 93 0.22 -0.10 -2.53
CA ASN A 93 -0.95 -0.20 -1.66
C ASN A 93 -0.67 0.43 -0.29
N ALA A 94 -1.20 1.64 -0.07
CA ALA A 94 -1.18 2.32 1.23
C ALA A 94 -2.54 2.30 1.95
N ALA A 95 -3.56 1.68 1.36
CA ALA A 95 -4.86 1.55 2.02
C ALA A 95 -4.76 0.63 3.25
N GLY A 96 -5.40 1.04 4.32
CA GLY A 96 -5.45 0.26 5.55
C GLY A 96 -6.28 0.95 6.63
N MET A 97 -6.73 0.16 7.61
CA MET A 97 -7.55 0.62 8.71
C MET A 97 -7.06 0.01 10.03
N LEU A 98 -6.90 0.85 11.05
CA LEU A 98 -6.65 0.47 12.43
C LEU A 98 -7.86 0.81 13.32
N HIS A 99 -8.53 1.91 12.99
CA HIS A 99 -9.74 2.38 13.68
C HIS A 99 -10.69 3.09 12.70
N ALA A 100 -11.95 3.14 13.07
CA ALA A 100 -13.03 3.89 12.42
C ALA A 100 -14.05 4.26 13.51
N PRO A 101 -15.11 5.04 13.23
CA PRO A 101 -16.10 5.42 14.25
C PRO A 101 -16.60 4.25 15.11
N ASP A 102 -16.85 3.09 14.49
CA ASP A 102 -17.35 1.88 15.17
C ASP A 102 -16.29 0.78 15.34
N VAL A 103 -15.03 1.07 15.01
CA VAL A 103 -13.90 0.16 15.05
C VAL A 103 -12.80 0.73 15.93
N ALA A 104 -12.57 0.12 17.09
CA ALA A 104 -11.46 0.45 17.97
C ALA A 104 -10.52 -0.75 18.13
N PRO A 105 -9.19 -0.54 18.11
CA PRO A 105 -8.24 -1.62 18.37
C PRO A 105 -8.44 -2.25 19.74
N GLU A 106 -8.56 -3.57 19.77
CA GLU A 106 -8.89 -4.33 20.97
C GLU A 106 -7.72 -4.34 21.97
N LYS A 107 -7.99 -4.00 23.22
CA LYS A 107 -7.00 -4.04 24.31
C LYS A 107 -6.97 -5.39 25.04
N SER A 108 -8.05 -6.17 24.95
CA SER A 108 -8.21 -7.47 25.63
C SER A 108 -9.12 -8.39 24.84
N LEU A 109 -9.11 -9.69 25.17
CA LEU A 109 -9.97 -10.70 24.53
C LEU A 109 -11.47 -10.35 24.63
N SER A 110 -11.88 -9.74 25.76
CA SER A 110 -13.29 -9.37 25.98
C SER A 110 -13.81 -8.28 25.03
N SER A 111 -12.93 -7.54 24.38
CA SER A 111 -13.28 -6.49 23.40
C SER A 111 -13.28 -6.98 21.94
N VAL A 112 -12.92 -8.24 21.69
CA VAL A 112 -12.91 -8.82 20.33
C VAL A 112 -14.36 -9.02 19.85
N ARG A 113 -14.66 -8.48 18.67
CA ARG A 113 -15.98 -8.60 18.02
C ARG A 113 -15.83 -9.07 16.58
N ARG A 114 -16.75 -9.95 16.15
CA ARG A 114 -16.78 -10.48 14.77
C ARG A 114 -16.82 -9.34 13.74
N ALA A 115 -17.70 -8.37 13.90
CA ALA A 115 -17.85 -7.26 12.97
C ALA A 115 -16.55 -6.44 12.82
N THR A 116 -15.80 -6.24 13.91
CA THR A 116 -14.48 -5.58 13.86
C THR A 116 -13.48 -6.42 13.07
N LEU A 117 -13.42 -7.74 13.32
CA LEU A 117 -12.56 -8.65 12.57
C LEU A 117 -12.89 -8.58 11.06
N GLU A 118 -14.15 -8.74 10.70
CA GLU A 118 -14.61 -8.75 9.30
C GLU A 118 -14.23 -7.45 8.57
N SER A 119 -14.54 -6.28 9.16
CA SER A 119 -14.25 -5.00 8.51
C SER A 119 -12.74 -4.72 8.37
N VAL A 120 -11.95 -5.02 9.41
CA VAL A 120 -10.51 -4.82 9.37
C VAL A 120 -9.83 -5.79 8.40
N PHE A 121 -10.27 -7.05 8.33
CA PHE A 121 -9.75 -8.03 7.36
C PHE A 121 -10.14 -7.68 5.93
N ALA A 122 -11.35 -7.20 5.70
CA ALA A 122 -11.80 -6.81 4.36
C ALA A 122 -10.83 -5.80 3.72
N LEU A 123 -10.48 -4.73 4.44
CA LEU A 123 -9.58 -3.71 3.89
C LEU A 123 -8.10 -4.09 3.98
N ASN A 124 -7.64 -4.64 5.12
CA ASN A 124 -6.21 -4.83 5.33
C ASN A 124 -5.65 -6.11 4.69
N ALA A 125 -6.46 -7.19 4.63
CA ALA A 125 -6.00 -8.50 4.15
C ALA A 125 -6.57 -8.84 2.76
N PHE A 126 -7.88 -8.70 2.57
CA PHE A 126 -8.52 -9.13 1.33
C PHE A 126 -8.33 -8.11 0.20
N ALA A 127 -8.51 -6.81 0.48
CA ALA A 127 -8.40 -5.79 -0.55
C ALA A 127 -7.05 -5.79 -1.29
N PRO A 128 -5.86 -5.92 -0.66
CA PRO A 128 -4.59 -5.94 -1.39
C PRO A 128 -4.46 -7.09 -2.39
N ILE A 129 -4.90 -8.29 -2.05
CA ILE A 129 -4.81 -9.44 -2.97
C ILE A 129 -5.89 -9.37 -4.05
N LEU A 130 -7.09 -8.90 -3.73
CA LEU A 130 -8.17 -8.71 -4.70
C LEU A 130 -7.85 -7.57 -5.68
N LEU A 131 -7.22 -6.48 -5.20
CA LEU A 131 -6.73 -5.40 -6.04
C LEU A 131 -5.74 -5.92 -7.10
N ILE A 132 -4.74 -6.68 -6.70
CA ILE A 132 -3.74 -7.20 -7.63
C ILE A 132 -4.36 -8.21 -8.60
N LYS A 133 -5.32 -9.01 -8.16
CA LYS A 133 -6.12 -9.89 -9.01
C LYS A 133 -6.86 -9.08 -10.08
N ALA A 134 -7.56 -8.02 -9.69
CA ALA A 134 -8.30 -7.15 -10.61
C ALA A 134 -7.36 -6.47 -11.63
N LEU A 135 -6.20 -5.98 -11.18
CA LEU A 135 -5.22 -5.29 -12.01
C LEU A 135 -4.37 -6.24 -12.89
N THR A 136 -4.51 -7.57 -12.79
CA THR A 136 -3.70 -8.54 -13.53
C THR A 136 -3.62 -8.26 -15.04
N PRO A 137 -4.68 -7.82 -15.75
CA PRO A 137 -4.60 -7.49 -17.17
C PRO A 137 -3.65 -6.33 -17.51
N LEU A 138 -3.41 -5.43 -16.55
CA LEU A 138 -2.59 -4.22 -16.72
C LEU A 138 -1.18 -4.38 -16.14
N LEU A 139 -0.85 -5.49 -15.47
CA LEU A 139 0.46 -5.69 -14.86
C LEU A 139 1.53 -5.94 -15.93
N ALA A 140 2.66 -5.23 -15.87
CA ALA A 140 3.79 -5.45 -16.75
C ALA A 140 4.33 -6.89 -16.59
N ARG A 141 4.43 -7.61 -17.73
CA ARG A 141 4.92 -9.02 -17.74
C ARG A 141 6.33 -9.16 -18.30
N GLN A 142 6.65 -8.30 -19.28
CA GLN A 142 7.94 -8.31 -20.00
C GLN A 142 8.87 -7.19 -19.53
N ARG A 143 8.48 -6.47 -18.49
CA ARG A 143 9.20 -5.34 -17.91
C ARG A 143 9.16 -5.43 -16.38
N PRO A 144 10.09 -4.76 -15.68
CA PRO A 144 10.09 -4.68 -14.22
C PRO A 144 8.75 -4.16 -13.68
N LEU A 145 8.26 -4.84 -12.66
CA LEU A 145 7.04 -4.51 -11.91
C LEU A 145 7.34 -4.61 -10.41
N VAL A 146 6.90 -3.65 -9.64
CA VAL A 146 6.91 -3.75 -8.18
C VAL A 146 5.48 -3.61 -7.65
N PHE A 147 5.03 -4.60 -6.88
CA PHE A 147 3.90 -4.47 -6.00
C PHE A 147 4.39 -4.28 -4.57
N ALA A 148 4.29 -3.06 -4.06
CA ALA A 148 4.63 -2.70 -2.69
C ALA A 148 3.36 -2.53 -1.86
N SER A 149 3.24 -3.20 -0.73
CA SER A 149 2.05 -3.10 0.11
C SER A 149 2.44 -2.75 1.54
N LEU A 150 1.81 -1.69 2.10
CA LEU A 150 2.03 -1.30 3.48
C LEU A 150 1.46 -2.34 4.44
N SER A 151 2.37 -3.02 5.11
CA SER A 151 2.08 -3.84 6.27
C SER A 151 2.46 -3.09 7.55
N ALA A 152 2.58 -3.77 8.66
CA ALA A 152 2.99 -3.20 9.92
C ALA A 152 3.82 -4.23 10.70
N ARG A 153 4.83 -3.78 11.47
CA ARG A 153 5.63 -4.68 12.34
C ARG A 153 4.75 -5.54 13.25
N VAL A 154 3.62 -4.99 13.70
CA VAL A 154 2.66 -5.74 14.53
C VAL A 154 1.99 -6.91 13.81
N GLY A 155 2.12 -7.02 12.48
CA GLY A 155 1.72 -8.19 11.69
C GLY A 155 2.74 -9.35 11.74
N SER A 156 3.92 -9.13 12.33
CA SER A 156 4.85 -10.21 12.63
C SER A 156 4.35 -11.04 13.80
N ILE A 157 4.21 -12.35 13.59
CA ILE A 157 3.80 -13.29 14.65
C ILE A 157 4.96 -13.48 15.62
N GLY A 158 6.19 -13.58 15.09
CA GLY A 158 7.42 -13.77 15.89
C GLY A 158 7.74 -12.58 16.80
N ASP A 159 7.44 -11.36 16.36
CA ASP A 159 7.65 -10.11 17.11
C ASP A 159 6.51 -9.76 18.09
N ASN A 160 5.47 -10.60 18.20
CA ASN A 160 4.30 -10.29 19.03
C ASN A 160 4.53 -10.54 20.51
N VAL A 161 5.19 -9.61 21.17
CA VAL A 161 5.45 -9.64 22.62
C VAL A 161 4.40 -8.82 23.42
N LEU A 162 3.83 -7.78 22.80
CA LEU A 162 2.96 -6.82 23.50
C LEU A 162 1.49 -7.23 23.54
N GLY A 163 1.02 -8.06 22.61
CA GLY A 163 -0.39 -8.44 22.47
C GLY A 163 -1.30 -7.25 22.12
N GLY A 164 -2.62 -7.42 22.35
CA GLY A 164 -3.64 -6.44 21.98
C GLY A 164 -3.81 -6.30 20.46
N TRP A 165 -4.73 -5.43 20.02
CA TRP A 165 -5.01 -5.13 18.61
C TRP A 165 -5.25 -6.38 17.76
N TYR A 166 -6.08 -7.28 18.27
CA TYR A 166 -6.29 -8.61 17.69
C TYR A 166 -6.63 -8.57 16.21
N ALA A 167 -7.64 -7.78 15.82
CA ALA A 167 -8.06 -7.67 14.43
C ALA A 167 -6.95 -7.09 13.55
N TYR A 168 -6.29 -6.02 14.00
CA TYR A 168 -5.25 -5.36 13.22
C TYR A 168 -4.02 -6.25 13.03
N ARG A 169 -3.48 -6.85 14.11
CA ARG A 169 -2.34 -7.78 14.03
C ARG A 169 -2.65 -8.95 13.11
N ALA A 170 -3.79 -9.60 13.34
CA ALA A 170 -4.20 -10.77 12.57
C ALA A 170 -4.41 -10.41 11.09
N SER A 171 -5.04 -9.27 10.78
CA SER A 171 -5.23 -8.83 9.38
C SER A 171 -3.91 -8.55 8.68
N LYS A 172 -2.92 -7.94 9.36
CA LYS A 172 -1.61 -7.67 8.78
C LYS A 172 -0.78 -8.95 8.61
N ALA A 173 -0.90 -9.92 9.52
CA ALA A 173 -0.31 -11.26 9.36
C ALA A 173 -0.95 -12.00 8.17
N ALA A 174 -2.28 -11.93 8.03
CA ALA A 174 -3.00 -12.51 6.89
C ALA A 174 -2.59 -11.84 5.56
N GLN A 175 -2.49 -10.51 5.51
CA GLN A 175 -1.94 -9.77 4.37
C GLN A 175 -0.54 -10.28 4.01
N ASN A 176 0.34 -10.41 5.00
CA ASN A 176 1.70 -10.92 4.82
C ASN A 176 1.69 -12.30 4.17
N GLN A 177 0.86 -13.22 4.67
CA GLN A 177 0.76 -14.58 4.12
C GLN A 177 0.21 -14.59 2.69
N LEU A 178 -0.87 -13.83 2.41
CA LEU A 178 -1.47 -13.76 1.08
C LEU A 178 -0.47 -13.24 0.04
N LEU A 179 0.23 -12.15 0.37
CA LEU A 179 1.18 -11.54 -0.56
C LEU A 179 2.50 -12.32 -0.67
N ARG A 180 2.91 -13.04 0.38
CA ARG A 180 4.01 -14.02 0.28
C ARG A 180 3.64 -15.15 -0.68
N THR A 181 2.41 -15.64 -0.64
CA THR A 181 1.91 -16.66 -1.57
C THR A 181 1.90 -16.14 -3.02
N LEU A 182 1.43 -14.92 -3.24
CA LEU A 182 1.50 -14.25 -4.55
C LEU A 182 2.94 -14.16 -5.07
N ALA A 183 3.88 -13.77 -4.21
CA ALA A 183 5.29 -13.68 -4.58
C ALA A 183 5.86 -15.03 -5.06
N VAL A 184 5.45 -16.13 -4.44
CA VAL A 184 5.84 -17.49 -4.88
C VAL A 184 5.25 -17.82 -6.25
N GLU A 185 3.97 -17.48 -6.48
CA GLU A 185 3.32 -17.65 -7.79
C GLU A 185 4.02 -16.84 -8.88
N TRP A 186 4.37 -15.59 -8.59
CA TRP A 186 4.99 -14.67 -9.55
C TRP A 186 6.37 -15.11 -10.03
N ARG A 187 7.09 -15.95 -9.30
CA ARG A 187 8.34 -16.57 -9.78
C ARG A 187 8.15 -17.31 -11.11
N ARG A 188 6.95 -17.77 -11.42
CA ARG A 188 6.61 -18.48 -12.65
C ARG A 188 5.86 -17.59 -13.65
N THR A 189 4.95 -16.74 -13.18
CA THR A 189 4.00 -16.00 -14.02
C THR A 189 4.45 -14.58 -14.34
N HIS A 190 5.24 -13.93 -13.46
CA HIS A 190 5.73 -12.56 -13.58
C HIS A 190 7.20 -12.47 -13.14
N ARG A 191 8.09 -13.09 -13.94
CA ARG A 191 9.51 -13.30 -13.56
C ARG A 191 10.30 -12.03 -13.30
N LEU A 192 9.86 -10.88 -13.81
CA LEU A 192 10.48 -9.57 -13.62
C LEU A 192 9.79 -8.76 -12.50
N ALA A 193 8.85 -9.37 -11.77
CA ALA A 193 8.11 -8.70 -10.72
C ALA A 193 8.66 -8.97 -9.32
N ALA A 194 8.58 -7.96 -8.46
CA ALA A 194 8.78 -8.08 -7.03
C ALA A 194 7.49 -7.72 -6.27
N CYS A 195 7.07 -8.59 -5.34
CA CYS A 195 6.02 -8.30 -4.37
C CYS A 195 6.67 -8.09 -3.01
N VAL A 196 6.64 -6.86 -2.47
CA VAL A 196 7.32 -6.51 -1.21
C VAL A 196 6.34 -5.97 -0.18
N LEU A 197 6.49 -6.40 1.07
CA LEU A 197 5.72 -5.91 2.20
C LEU A 197 6.56 -4.92 2.98
N LEU A 198 5.99 -3.77 3.31
CA LEU A 198 6.73 -2.65 3.87
C LEU A 198 6.11 -2.18 5.18
N HIS A 199 6.94 -2.07 6.23
CA HIS A 199 6.56 -1.37 7.46
C HIS A 199 7.07 0.08 7.41
N PRO A 200 6.18 1.08 7.47
CA PRO A 200 6.54 2.48 7.27
C PRO A 200 7.20 3.17 8.47
N GLY A 201 7.36 2.48 9.61
CA GLY A 201 7.62 3.10 10.90
C GLY A 201 6.33 3.60 11.56
N THR A 202 6.45 4.40 12.62
CA THR A 202 5.31 5.14 13.17
C THR A 202 5.27 6.51 12.51
N VAL A 203 4.20 6.76 11.74
CA VAL A 203 4.10 7.93 10.87
C VAL A 203 2.95 8.81 11.33
N ASP A 204 3.16 10.13 11.36
CA ASP A 204 2.14 11.10 11.71
C ASP A 204 1.06 11.15 10.61
N THR A 205 -0.04 10.48 10.87
CA THR A 205 -1.16 10.31 9.96
C THR A 205 -2.46 10.16 10.75
N PRO A 206 -3.63 10.37 10.15
CA PRO A 206 -4.91 10.12 10.82
C PRO A 206 -5.02 8.70 11.41
N LEU A 207 -4.41 7.69 10.76
CA LEU A 207 -4.43 6.30 11.24
C LEU A 207 -3.69 6.12 12.56
N SER A 208 -2.57 6.81 12.76
CA SER A 208 -1.73 6.66 13.97
C SER A 208 -2.07 7.65 15.07
N GLN A 209 -2.71 8.79 14.73
CA GLN A 209 -2.93 9.93 15.63
C GLN A 209 -3.45 9.54 17.03
N PRO A 210 -4.44 8.65 17.19
CA PRO A 210 -4.93 8.29 18.53
C PRO A 210 -3.92 7.52 19.39
N PHE A 211 -2.81 7.07 18.81
CA PHE A 211 -1.83 6.18 19.45
C PHE A 211 -0.44 6.80 19.60
N GLN A 212 -0.26 8.07 19.18
CA GLN A 212 1.04 8.74 19.14
C GLN A 212 1.59 9.13 20.51
N ALA A 213 0.75 9.27 21.53
CA ALA A 213 1.15 9.72 22.88
C ALA A 213 2.25 8.86 23.54
N ARG A 214 2.48 7.64 23.06
CA ARG A 214 3.52 6.72 23.58
C ARG A 214 4.69 6.52 22.63
N VAL A 215 4.72 7.27 21.53
CA VAL A 215 5.83 7.16 20.57
C VAL A 215 7.04 7.90 21.16
N PRO A 216 8.22 7.23 21.25
CA PRO A 216 9.43 7.88 21.75
C PRO A 216 9.80 9.09 20.88
N GLU A 217 10.44 10.07 21.50
CA GLU A 217 10.95 11.26 20.79
C GLU A 217 11.84 10.84 19.61
N GLY A 218 11.66 11.49 18.46
CA GLY A 218 12.37 11.19 17.21
C GLY A 218 11.97 9.90 16.50
N LYS A 219 10.93 9.19 16.98
CA LYS A 219 10.41 7.96 16.34
C LYS A 219 9.06 8.16 15.63
N LEU A 220 8.51 9.36 15.65
CA LEU A 220 7.33 9.74 14.88
C LEU A 220 7.81 10.42 13.58
N PHE A 221 7.61 9.76 12.45
CA PHE A 221 8.05 10.26 11.16
C PHE A 221 6.95 11.10 10.48
N THR A 222 7.35 12.02 9.62
CA THR A 222 6.39 12.65 8.71
C THR A 222 6.00 11.69 7.59
N ALA A 223 4.86 11.93 6.96
CA ALA A 223 4.42 11.12 5.82
C ALA A 223 5.41 11.19 4.65
N GLU A 224 5.99 12.37 4.40
CA GLU A 224 6.97 12.61 3.35
C GLU A 224 8.28 11.85 3.59
N TYR A 225 8.78 11.85 4.82
CA TYR A 225 9.98 11.10 5.18
C TYR A 225 9.76 9.60 4.97
N SER A 226 8.66 9.08 5.50
CA SER A 226 8.32 7.66 5.36
C SER A 226 8.14 7.28 3.89
N ALA A 227 7.37 8.05 3.12
CA ALA A 227 7.16 7.81 1.69
C ALA A 227 8.48 7.74 0.93
N ARG A 228 9.40 8.69 1.17
CA ARG A 228 10.73 8.68 0.55
C ARG A 228 11.50 7.40 0.85
N LYS A 229 11.54 6.99 2.13
CA LYS A 229 12.24 5.76 2.55
C LYS A 229 11.64 4.51 1.91
N LEU A 230 10.34 4.43 1.82
CA LEU A 230 9.65 3.31 1.18
C LEU A 230 9.89 3.29 -0.33
N LEU A 231 9.89 4.45 -0.99
CA LEU A 231 10.21 4.54 -2.42
C LEU A 231 11.68 4.23 -2.72
N GLU A 232 12.63 4.50 -1.80
CA GLU A 232 14.03 4.05 -1.90
C GLU A 232 14.10 2.51 -1.94
N ILE A 233 13.33 1.81 -1.09
CA ILE A 233 13.25 0.34 -1.11
C ILE A 233 12.60 -0.15 -2.42
N VAL A 234 11.48 0.44 -2.83
CA VAL A 234 10.82 0.11 -4.10
C VAL A 234 11.78 0.26 -5.28
N ALA A 235 12.55 1.35 -5.30
CA ALA A 235 13.47 1.65 -6.40
C ALA A 235 14.61 0.62 -6.55
N THR A 236 15.01 -0.01 -5.47
CA THR A 236 16.08 -1.02 -5.45
C THR A 236 15.57 -2.46 -5.46
N SER A 237 14.25 -2.65 -5.34
CA SER A 237 13.64 -3.99 -5.31
C SER A 237 13.79 -4.71 -6.65
N THR A 238 14.19 -5.96 -6.58
CA THR A 238 14.37 -6.89 -7.70
C THR A 238 13.51 -8.14 -7.51
N PRO A 239 13.35 -9.00 -8.50
CA PRO A 239 12.64 -10.29 -8.32
C PRO A 239 13.22 -11.16 -7.20
N ALA A 240 14.50 -11.00 -6.84
CA ALA A 240 15.12 -11.71 -5.71
C ALA A 240 14.55 -11.27 -4.35
N ASP A 241 14.08 -10.03 -4.27
CA ASP A 241 13.47 -9.46 -3.05
C ASP A 241 11.98 -9.82 -2.92
N SER A 242 11.41 -10.49 -3.93
CA SER A 242 9.97 -10.81 -3.95
C SER A 242 9.58 -11.72 -2.79
N GLY A 243 8.59 -11.28 -2.04
CA GLY A 243 8.10 -11.96 -0.83
C GLY A 243 8.89 -11.62 0.43
N THR A 244 9.65 -10.53 0.48
CA THR A 244 10.29 -10.05 1.72
C THR A 244 9.37 -9.10 2.49
N PHE A 245 9.55 -9.05 3.80
CA PHE A 245 8.91 -8.09 4.70
C PHE A 245 10.00 -7.19 5.30
N ARG A 246 9.97 -5.89 4.95
CA ARG A 246 11.03 -4.94 5.30
C ARG A 246 10.49 -3.72 6.05
N ALA A 247 11.29 -3.22 6.96
CA ALA A 247 11.07 -1.93 7.58
C ALA A 247 11.52 -0.77 6.66
N TRP A 248 11.10 0.43 6.99
CA TRP A 248 11.43 1.68 6.29
C TRP A 248 12.94 1.94 6.10
N ASP A 249 13.79 1.35 6.93
CA ASP A 249 15.25 1.43 6.86
C ASP A 249 15.88 0.30 6.03
N GLY A 250 15.07 -0.55 5.41
CA GLY A 250 15.47 -1.70 4.60
C GLY A 250 15.75 -2.98 5.39
N SER A 251 15.73 -2.94 6.73
CA SER A 251 15.93 -4.13 7.56
C SER A 251 14.78 -5.13 7.39
N GLU A 252 15.09 -6.43 7.42
CA GLU A 252 14.07 -7.47 7.36
C GLU A 252 13.34 -7.58 8.71
N ILE A 253 12.04 -7.83 8.63
CA ILE A 253 11.18 -8.11 9.78
C ILE A 253 10.83 -9.59 9.77
N PRO A 254 10.95 -10.31 10.89
CA PRO A 254 10.50 -11.70 10.96
C PRO A 254 8.99 -11.81 10.74
N TRP A 255 8.56 -12.98 10.21
CA TRP A 255 7.14 -13.28 9.97
C TRP A 255 6.32 -13.49 11.24
#